data_6c3b16a2aab577d46518a040b822f128
#
_entry.id   6c3b16a2aab577d46518a040b822f128
#
_cell.length_a   1.000
_cell.length_b   1.000
_cell.length_c   1.000
_cell.angle_alpha   90.00
_cell.angle_beta   90.00
_cell.angle_gamma   90.00
#
_symmetry.space_group_name_H-M   'P 1'
#
loop_
_entity.id
_entity.type
_entity.pdbx_description
1 polymer ?
#
loop_
_entity_poly.entity_id
_entity_poly.type
_entity_poly.pdbx_seq_one_letter_code
_entity_poly.pdbx_strand_id
1 'polypeptide(L)'
;MSTSTDHSRTDLPSDPGSPGSRMYAGIDVSKAKLDLARSGSGSGSDAVETFANDAAGVGRVVEVLAALGPALSVVVVESTGGLERPLVEALLDAGLPVALVQPGRVRYFAKGLGILAKTDRIDALVLRRFGELAAPRLLERRSKNQAELRDLVACRRQLVQTRAQQYNRRSSTFSKAALRSIDAVVGALDRQVESLDRQIRRLLEADDDFKHLDGLLRGVPGVGPALSATIAAELRELGRVDRQRACALAGVAPFNDDSGAVKGKRSIRGGRTALRCVLYMAALSAMRSNPVIRAFAARLKAGGKAGKVVVTACMRKLLTLINAMLRDGLTWDQLDIVKKLATNG
;
A
#
# COMPACT_ATOMS: atom_id res chain seq x y z
N MET A 1 -14.23 -51.36 20.56
CA MET A 1 -14.80 -50.14 21.18
C MET A 1 -13.80 -49.02 20.98
N SER A 2 -14.05 -48.24 19.97
CA SER A 2 -13.16 -47.14 19.56
C SER A 2 -13.90 -45.82 19.81
N THR A 3 -13.43 -45.05 20.79
CA THR A 3 -14.02 -43.75 21.13
C THR A 3 -13.33 -42.69 20.25
N SER A 4 -14.09 -42.20 19.29
CA SER A 4 -13.75 -41.06 18.46
C SER A 4 -13.88 -39.77 19.30
N THR A 5 -12.78 -39.13 19.62
CA THR A 5 -12.75 -37.80 20.25
C THR A 5 -12.90 -36.73 19.16
N ASP A 6 -14.07 -36.12 19.15
CA ASP A 6 -14.41 -34.97 18.33
C ASP A 6 -13.62 -33.72 18.82
N HIS A 7 -12.65 -33.27 18.04
CA HIS A 7 -11.79 -32.11 18.31
C HIS A 7 -12.24 -30.86 17.52
N SER A 8 -13.56 -30.59 17.47
CA SER A 8 -14.10 -29.45 16.71
C SER A 8 -14.71 -28.33 17.57
N ARG A 9 -14.12 -28.01 18.74
CA ARG A 9 -14.44 -26.77 19.46
C ARG A 9 -13.21 -25.89 19.55
N THR A 10 -13.08 -24.94 18.62
CA THR A 10 -12.24 -23.77 18.76
C THR A 10 -12.98 -22.73 19.61
N ASP A 11 -13.03 -22.92 20.92
CA ASP A 11 -13.50 -21.91 21.86
C ASP A 11 -12.45 -20.80 21.90
N LEU A 12 -12.77 -19.67 21.25
CA LEU A 12 -12.01 -18.42 21.45
C LEU A 12 -12.22 -17.98 22.90
N PRO A 13 -11.15 -17.54 23.61
CA PRO A 13 -11.30 -17.07 24.98
C PRO A 13 -12.33 -15.94 25.06
N SER A 14 -13.28 -16.03 25.99
CA SER A 14 -14.35 -15.06 26.23
C SER A 14 -13.80 -13.72 26.68
N ASP A 15 -14.41 -12.64 26.19
CA ASP A 15 -14.10 -11.25 26.46
C ASP A 15 -14.49 -10.84 27.91
N PRO A 16 -13.61 -10.20 28.70
CA PRO A 16 -14.02 -9.62 29.99
C PRO A 16 -14.75 -8.30 29.74
N GLY A 17 -16.08 -8.30 29.77
CA GLY A 17 -16.94 -7.13 29.59
C GLY A 17 -16.72 -6.08 30.67
N SER A 18 -16.51 -4.83 30.23
CA SER A 18 -16.55 -3.61 31.05
C SER A 18 -17.60 -2.62 30.53
N PRO A 19 -18.26 -1.82 31.40
CA PRO A 19 -19.37 -0.96 31.01
C PRO A 19 -18.87 0.22 30.16
N GLY A 20 -19.42 0.33 28.94
CA GLY A 20 -19.00 1.28 27.90
C GLY A 20 -18.23 0.60 26.76
N SER A 21 -18.49 -0.69 26.52
CA SER A 21 -17.66 -1.52 25.63
C SER A 21 -17.65 -0.99 24.20
N ARG A 22 -16.45 -0.64 23.77
CA ARG A 22 -16.13 -0.35 22.37
C ARG A 22 -16.50 -1.56 21.50
N MET A 23 -17.20 -1.30 20.41
CA MET A 23 -17.59 -2.33 19.47
C MET A 23 -16.62 -2.37 18.30
N TYR A 24 -16.33 -3.57 17.84
CA TYR A 24 -15.40 -3.85 16.75
C TYR A 24 -16.13 -4.70 15.70
N ALA A 25 -15.87 -4.40 14.44
CA ALA A 25 -16.40 -5.19 13.32
C ALA A 25 -15.27 -5.67 12.41
N GLY A 26 -15.44 -6.85 11.84
CA GLY A 26 -14.55 -7.41 10.82
C GLY A 26 -15.37 -7.90 9.65
N ILE A 27 -14.95 -7.57 8.43
CA ILE A 27 -15.65 -7.97 7.20
C ILE A 27 -14.70 -8.70 6.28
N ASP A 28 -14.99 -9.98 6.03
CA ASP A 28 -14.36 -10.72 4.94
C ASP A 28 -15.14 -10.47 3.65
N VAL A 29 -14.40 -10.17 2.56
CA VAL A 29 -14.98 -9.78 1.28
C VAL A 29 -14.63 -10.79 0.22
N SER A 30 -15.63 -11.44 -0.36
CA SER A 30 -15.49 -12.27 -1.53
C SER A 30 -16.24 -11.70 -2.74
N LYS A 31 -16.13 -12.32 -3.89
CA LYS A 31 -16.81 -11.86 -5.12
C LYS A 31 -18.33 -11.80 -4.96
N ALA A 32 -18.93 -12.77 -4.23
CA ALA A 32 -20.37 -12.92 -4.15
C ALA A 32 -20.96 -12.46 -2.82
N LYS A 33 -20.17 -12.40 -1.75
CA LYS A 33 -20.68 -12.16 -0.39
C LYS A 33 -19.73 -11.36 0.48
N LEU A 34 -20.32 -10.79 1.54
CA LEU A 34 -19.69 -10.07 2.63
C LEU A 34 -20.04 -10.80 3.92
N ASP A 35 -19.05 -11.30 4.64
CA ASP A 35 -19.24 -11.95 5.95
C ASP A 35 -18.85 -10.96 7.05
N LEU A 36 -19.84 -10.45 7.79
CA LEU A 36 -19.69 -9.44 8.85
C LEU A 36 -19.69 -10.09 10.23
N ALA A 37 -18.59 -9.97 10.96
CA ALA A 37 -18.49 -10.29 12.38
C ALA A 37 -18.54 -9.01 13.22
N ARG A 38 -19.34 -9.00 14.29
CA ARG A 38 -19.45 -7.86 15.24
C ARG A 38 -19.21 -8.32 16.66
N SER A 39 -18.67 -7.42 17.52
CA SER A 39 -18.67 -7.64 18.96
C SER A 39 -20.12 -7.69 19.44
N GLY A 40 -20.50 -8.73 20.20
CA GLY A 40 -21.84 -8.86 20.75
C GLY A 40 -22.03 -7.99 22.00
N SER A 41 -23.24 -7.47 22.19
CA SER A 41 -23.66 -6.76 23.42
C SER A 41 -24.14 -7.70 24.54
N GLY A 42 -23.78 -9.01 24.50
CA GLY A 42 -24.20 -9.98 25.51
C GLY A 42 -23.53 -11.34 25.31
N SER A 43 -23.44 -12.07 26.39
CA SER A 43 -22.76 -13.35 26.58
C SER A 43 -22.64 -14.25 25.33
N GLY A 44 -21.47 -14.35 24.76
CA GLY A 44 -20.94 -15.64 24.35
C GLY A 44 -21.05 -16.06 22.90
N SER A 45 -21.64 -15.35 21.94
CA SER A 45 -21.55 -15.78 20.54
C SER A 45 -21.24 -14.62 19.61
N ASP A 46 -20.03 -14.67 19.05
CA ASP A 46 -19.65 -13.87 17.89
C ASP A 46 -20.56 -14.25 16.71
N ALA A 47 -21.60 -13.46 16.46
CA ALA A 47 -22.50 -13.67 15.32
C ALA A 47 -21.79 -13.22 14.04
N VAL A 48 -21.79 -14.06 13.02
CA VAL A 48 -21.38 -13.69 11.68
C VAL A 48 -22.62 -13.67 10.79
N GLU A 49 -22.90 -12.50 10.22
CA GLU A 49 -23.98 -12.27 9.27
C GLU A 49 -23.42 -12.20 7.86
N THR A 50 -24.11 -12.82 6.91
CA THR A 50 -23.70 -12.85 5.50
C THR A 50 -24.62 -11.99 4.65
N PHE A 51 -24.05 -11.12 3.84
CA PHE A 51 -24.74 -10.24 2.89
C PHE A 51 -24.22 -10.50 1.47
N ALA A 52 -25.04 -10.18 0.45
CA ALA A 52 -24.57 -10.20 -0.94
C ALA A 52 -23.54 -9.09 -1.16
N ASN A 53 -22.51 -9.34 -1.97
CA ASN A 53 -21.56 -8.30 -2.38
C ASN A 53 -22.09 -7.53 -3.61
N ASP A 54 -23.19 -6.84 -3.42
CA ASP A 54 -23.84 -5.94 -4.37
C ASP A 54 -24.24 -4.63 -3.69
N ALA A 55 -24.80 -3.69 -4.42
CA ALA A 55 -25.18 -2.39 -3.87
C ALA A 55 -26.18 -2.49 -2.71
N ALA A 56 -27.13 -3.43 -2.77
CA ALA A 56 -28.13 -3.62 -1.71
C ALA A 56 -27.54 -4.24 -0.45
N GLY A 57 -26.66 -5.24 -0.60
CA GLY A 57 -25.97 -5.87 0.52
C GLY A 57 -24.99 -4.92 1.19
N VAL A 58 -24.23 -4.14 0.42
CA VAL A 58 -23.35 -3.07 0.93
C VAL A 58 -24.17 -2.04 1.73
N GLY A 59 -25.32 -1.58 1.21
CA GLY A 59 -26.20 -0.66 1.91
C GLY A 59 -26.65 -1.21 3.27
N ARG A 60 -27.08 -2.47 3.33
CA ARG A 60 -27.49 -3.12 4.58
C ARG A 60 -26.33 -3.25 5.60
N VAL A 61 -25.12 -3.57 5.14
CA VAL A 61 -23.94 -3.59 6.01
C VAL A 61 -23.68 -2.21 6.61
N VAL A 62 -23.80 -1.15 5.81
CA VAL A 62 -23.66 0.25 6.28
C VAL A 62 -24.74 0.57 7.33
N GLU A 63 -25.99 0.25 7.09
CA GLU A 63 -27.11 0.48 8.03
C GLU A 63 -26.87 -0.23 9.37
N VAL A 64 -26.52 -1.51 9.32
CA VAL A 64 -26.25 -2.32 10.51
C VAL A 64 -25.09 -1.76 11.34
N LEU A 65 -24.03 -1.28 10.69
CA LEU A 65 -22.87 -0.70 11.38
C LEU A 65 -23.13 0.72 11.87
N ALA A 66 -23.85 1.53 11.11
CA ALA A 66 -24.23 2.89 11.51
C ALA A 66 -25.14 2.89 12.75
N ALA A 67 -26.01 1.88 12.89
CA ALA A 67 -26.86 1.71 14.07
C ALA A 67 -26.08 1.52 15.39
N LEU A 68 -24.79 1.12 15.33
CA LEU A 68 -23.93 1.00 16.50
C LEU A 68 -23.47 2.36 17.02
N GLY A 69 -23.58 3.41 16.22
CA GLY A 69 -23.26 4.79 16.60
C GLY A 69 -21.83 4.96 17.14
N PRO A 70 -21.64 5.81 18.19
CA PRO A 70 -20.31 6.10 18.75
C PRO A 70 -19.63 4.91 19.43
N ALA A 71 -20.36 3.83 19.70
CA ALA A 71 -19.77 2.61 20.28
C ALA A 71 -18.86 1.89 19.28
N LEU A 72 -19.07 2.05 17.97
CA LEU A 72 -18.25 1.43 16.93
C LEU A 72 -16.87 2.08 16.85
N SER A 73 -15.84 1.36 17.29
CA SER A 73 -14.46 1.85 17.31
C SER A 73 -13.74 1.65 15.98
N VAL A 74 -13.94 0.54 15.30
CA VAL A 74 -13.35 0.27 13.99
C VAL A 74 -14.07 -0.86 13.24
N VAL A 75 -14.17 -0.69 11.93
CA VAL A 75 -14.53 -1.73 10.95
C VAL A 75 -13.26 -2.17 10.22
N VAL A 76 -12.84 -3.40 10.41
CA VAL A 76 -11.64 -3.94 9.75
C VAL A 76 -12.05 -4.70 8.50
N VAL A 77 -11.49 -4.32 7.37
CA VAL A 77 -11.70 -4.96 6.07
C VAL A 77 -10.36 -5.45 5.53
N GLU A 78 -10.31 -6.66 4.97
CA GLU A 78 -9.12 -7.17 4.31
C GLU A 78 -9.04 -6.68 2.86
N SER A 79 -7.83 -6.32 2.41
CA SER A 79 -7.58 -5.94 1.01
C SER A 79 -7.60 -7.17 0.11
N THR A 80 -8.62 -7.28 -0.75
CA THR A 80 -8.88 -8.44 -1.62
C THR A 80 -8.66 -8.14 -3.11
N GLY A 81 -7.77 -7.20 -3.41
CA GLY A 81 -7.42 -6.85 -4.80
C GLY A 81 -8.42 -5.95 -5.51
N GLY A 82 -9.31 -5.29 -4.77
CA GLY A 82 -10.25 -4.30 -5.29
C GLY A 82 -11.72 -4.65 -5.07
N LEU A 83 -12.05 -5.90 -4.72
CA LEU A 83 -13.44 -6.31 -4.42
C LEU A 83 -14.00 -5.59 -3.19
N GLU A 84 -13.13 -5.20 -2.27
CA GLU A 84 -13.46 -4.46 -1.05
C GLU A 84 -13.80 -2.99 -1.30
N ARG A 85 -13.44 -2.41 -2.45
CA ARG A 85 -13.54 -0.97 -2.70
C ARG A 85 -14.96 -0.41 -2.57
N PRO A 86 -16.00 -0.98 -3.20
CA PRO A 86 -17.36 -0.46 -3.08
C PRO A 86 -17.84 -0.40 -1.63
N LEU A 87 -17.55 -1.45 -0.84
CA LEU A 87 -17.87 -1.50 0.58
C LEU A 87 -17.11 -0.44 1.37
N VAL A 88 -15.80 -0.36 1.19
CA VAL A 88 -14.94 0.61 1.91
C VAL A 88 -15.36 2.04 1.61
N GLU A 89 -15.67 2.37 0.35
CA GLU A 89 -16.15 3.70 -0.03
C GLU A 89 -17.50 4.02 0.61
N ALA A 90 -18.45 3.08 0.61
CA ALA A 90 -19.74 3.28 1.25
C ALA A 90 -19.64 3.48 2.78
N LEU A 91 -18.78 2.70 3.44
CA LEU A 91 -18.52 2.85 4.88
C LEU A 91 -17.89 4.21 5.20
N LEU A 92 -16.93 4.67 4.40
CA LEU A 92 -16.29 5.98 4.56
C LEU A 92 -17.26 7.14 4.24
N ASP A 93 -18.15 6.97 3.27
CA ASP A 93 -19.20 7.95 2.93
C ASP A 93 -20.22 8.10 4.05
N ALA A 94 -20.49 7.02 4.78
CA ALA A 94 -21.30 7.03 6.00
C ALA A 94 -20.55 7.55 7.25
N GLY A 95 -19.28 7.97 7.12
CA GLY A 95 -18.48 8.48 8.24
C GLY A 95 -18.02 7.42 9.23
N LEU A 96 -18.07 6.14 8.87
CA LEU A 96 -17.70 5.03 9.76
C LEU A 96 -16.18 4.86 9.86
N PRO A 97 -15.66 4.42 11.02
CA PRO A 97 -14.22 4.25 11.26
C PRO A 97 -13.69 2.97 10.60
N VAL A 98 -13.17 3.06 9.38
CA VAL A 98 -12.70 1.92 8.59
C VAL A 98 -11.19 1.76 8.66
N ALA A 99 -10.71 0.53 8.81
CA ALA A 99 -9.30 0.16 8.65
C ALA A 99 -9.15 -0.92 7.59
N LEU A 100 -8.37 -0.64 6.54
CA LEU A 100 -8.03 -1.61 5.51
C LEU A 100 -6.70 -2.27 5.83
N VAL A 101 -6.70 -3.60 5.95
CA VAL A 101 -5.53 -4.38 6.37
C VAL A 101 -5.06 -5.34 5.28
N GLN A 102 -3.75 -5.61 5.28
CA GLN A 102 -3.18 -6.55 4.31
C GLN A 102 -3.40 -8.00 4.76
N PRO A 103 -3.72 -8.94 3.82
CA PRO A 103 -3.96 -10.35 4.11
C PRO A 103 -2.86 -11.02 4.93
N GLY A 104 -1.61 -10.75 4.61
CA GLY A 104 -0.47 -11.30 5.32
C GLY A 104 -0.44 -10.94 6.82
N ARG A 105 -0.84 -9.71 7.19
CA ARG A 105 -0.88 -9.29 8.60
C ARG A 105 -1.97 -10.04 9.37
N VAL A 106 -3.14 -10.16 8.78
CA VAL A 106 -4.29 -10.88 9.37
C VAL A 106 -3.95 -12.34 9.55
N ARG A 107 -3.30 -12.96 8.55
CA ARG A 107 -2.91 -14.37 8.61
C ARG A 107 -1.84 -14.64 9.68
N TYR A 108 -0.84 -13.77 9.83
CA TYR A 108 0.15 -13.89 10.91
C TYR A 108 -0.49 -13.70 12.29
N PHE A 109 -1.44 -12.78 12.41
CA PHE A 109 -2.19 -12.56 13.64
C PHE A 109 -3.04 -13.80 14.00
N ALA A 110 -3.78 -14.37 13.05
CA ALA A 110 -4.55 -15.60 13.26
C ALA A 110 -3.65 -16.75 13.76
N LYS A 111 -2.49 -16.96 13.11
CA LYS A 111 -1.51 -17.97 13.54
C LYS A 111 -0.99 -17.71 14.95
N GLY A 112 -0.74 -16.44 15.31
CA GLY A 112 -0.31 -16.04 16.65
C GLY A 112 -1.36 -16.34 17.74
N LEU A 113 -2.64 -16.38 17.37
CA LEU A 113 -3.76 -16.81 18.23
C LEU A 113 -4.01 -18.32 18.20
N GLY A 114 -3.20 -19.10 17.47
CA GLY A 114 -3.41 -20.55 17.31
C GLY A 114 -4.51 -20.93 16.31
N ILE A 115 -5.09 -19.96 15.59
CA ILE A 115 -6.14 -20.21 14.59
C ILE A 115 -5.50 -20.64 13.28
N LEU A 116 -5.53 -21.95 12.99
CA LEU A 116 -4.96 -22.54 11.78
C LEU A 116 -6.00 -22.73 10.67
N ALA A 117 -7.24 -22.96 11.04
CA ALA A 117 -8.36 -23.13 10.11
C ALA A 117 -8.61 -21.84 9.31
N LYS A 118 -9.10 -22.01 8.09
CA LYS A 118 -9.47 -20.91 7.21
C LYS A 118 -10.84 -21.17 6.62
N THR A 119 -11.82 -20.36 7.02
CA THR A 119 -13.15 -20.25 6.40
C THR A 119 -13.53 -18.77 6.44
N ASP A 120 -14.39 -18.34 5.54
CA ASP A 120 -14.83 -16.93 5.46
C ASP A 120 -15.41 -16.43 6.81
N ARG A 121 -16.16 -17.29 7.51
CA ARG A 121 -16.68 -17.02 8.86
C ARG A 121 -15.55 -16.80 9.88
N ILE A 122 -14.53 -17.65 9.88
CA ILE A 122 -13.36 -17.50 10.76
C ILE A 122 -12.57 -16.25 10.40
N ASP A 123 -12.40 -15.97 9.11
CA ASP A 123 -11.65 -14.80 8.63
C ASP A 123 -12.34 -13.48 9.06
N ALA A 124 -13.69 -13.40 9.02
CA ALA A 124 -14.43 -12.26 9.56
C ALA A 124 -14.23 -12.07 11.07
N LEU A 125 -14.28 -13.17 11.84
CA LEU A 125 -14.03 -13.15 13.30
C LEU A 125 -12.59 -12.72 13.62
N VAL A 126 -11.61 -13.21 12.86
CA VAL A 126 -10.20 -12.82 13.01
C VAL A 126 -10.00 -11.35 12.70
N LEU A 127 -10.68 -10.81 11.68
CA LEU A 127 -10.63 -9.38 11.34
C LEU A 127 -11.22 -8.52 12.47
N ARG A 128 -12.35 -8.91 13.04
CA ARG A 128 -12.92 -8.24 14.22
C ARG A 128 -11.93 -8.22 15.39
N ARG A 129 -11.36 -9.37 15.72
CA ARG A 129 -10.37 -9.53 16.79
C ARG A 129 -9.10 -8.74 16.51
N PHE A 130 -8.69 -8.64 15.25
CA PHE A 130 -7.57 -7.80 14.82
C PHE A 130 -7.86 -6.32 15.11
N GLY A 131 -9.09 -5.85 14.86
CA GLY A 131 -9.51 -4.49 15.19
C GLY A 131 -9.39 -4.17 16.68
N GLU A 132 -9.80 -5.10 17.51
CA GLU A 132 -9.77 -5.00 18.96
C GLU A 132 -8.35 -4.94 19.54
N LEU A 133 -7.48 -5.87 19.14
CA LEU A 133 -6.17 -6.08 19.75
C LEU A 133 -5.02 -5.33 19.07
N ALA A 134 -5.11 -5.10 17.76
CA ALA A 134 -4.02 -4.50 16.99
C ALA A 134 -4.17 -3.00 16.73
N ALA A 135 -5.30 -2.39 17.13
CA ALA A 135 -5.62 -0.98 16.93
C ALA A 135 -5.15 -0.44 15.55
N PRO A 136 -5.67 -0.99 14.43
CA PRO A 136 -5.19 -0.63 13.11
C PRO A 136 -5.49 0.84 12.81
N ARG A 137 -4.61 1.45 12.00
CA ARG A 137 -4.81 2.82 11.55
C ARG A 137 -6.07 2.93 10.71
N LEU A 138 -6.93 3.90 11.04
CA LEU A 138 -8.11 4.21 10.25
C LEU A 138 -7.73 4.81 8.88
N LEU A 139 -8.54 4.50 7.88
CA LEU A 139 -8.47 5.14 6.58
C LEU A 139 -8.99 6.58 6.67
N GLU A 140 -8.26 7.47 6.04
CA GLU A 140 -8.77 8.82 5.76
C GLU A 140 -9.58 8.79 4.46
N ARG A 141 -10.71 9.49 4.43
CA ARG A 141 -11.50 9.66 3.20
C ARG A 141 -10.64 10.35 2.14
N ARG A 142 -10.64 9.80 0.95
CA ARG A 142 -9.93 10.39 -0.19
C ARG A 142 -10.85 11.36 -0.92
N SER A 143 -10.27 12.45 -1.47
CA SER A 143 -10.99 13.26 -2.43
C SER A 143 -11.24 12.46 -3.71
N LYS A 144 -12.27 12.85 -4.49
CA LYS A 144 -12.54 12.23 -5.80
C LYS A 144 -11.31 12.28 -6.71
N ASN A 145 -10.63 13.43 -6.77
CA ASN A 145 -9.40 13.62 -7.55
C ASN A 145 -8.30 12.63 -7.15
N GLN A 146 -8.19 12.34 -5.85
CA GLN A 146 -7.19 11.39 -5.37
C GLN A 146 -7.53 9.94 -5.70
N ALA A 147 -8.79 9.57 -5.65
CA ALA A 147 -9.24 8.23 -6.05
C ALA A 147 -8.96 8.02 -7.55
N GLU A 148 -9.32 9.00 -8.38
CA GLU A 148 -9.07 8.99 -9.81
C GLU A 148 -7.58 8.95 -10.14
N LEU A 149 -6.76 9.81 -9.52
CA LEU A 149 -5.31 9.81 -9.72
C LEU A 149 -4.69 8.44 -9.41
N ARG A 150 -5.13 7.81 -8.34
CA ARG A 150 -4.67 6.48 -7.96
C ARG A 150 -5.01 5.43 -9.02
N ASP A 151 -6.22 5.46 -9.56
CA ASP A 151 -6.65 4.50 -10.57
C ASP A 151 -5.91 4.71 -11.90
N LEU A 152 -5.73 5.97 -12.33
CA LEU A 152 -4.93 6.29 -13.51
C LEU A 152 -3.47 5.84 -13.38
N VAL A 153 -2.84 6.10 -12.24
CA VAL A 153 -1.45 5.68 -11.95
C VAL A 153 -1.33 4.16 -11.90
N ALA A 154 -2.30 3.46 -11.30
CA ALA A 154 -2.32 2.00 -11.24
C ALA A 154 -2.50 1.38 -12.64
N CYS A 155 -3.44 1.90 -13.43
CA CYS A 155 -3.68 1.46 -14.81
C CYS A 155 -2.42 1.68 -15.68
N ARG A 156 -1.84 2.89 -15.63
CA ARG A 156 -0.59 3.19 -16.34
C ARG A 156 0.52 2.20 -16.01
N ARG A 157 0.72 1.90 -14.75
CA ARG A 157 1.73 0.94 -14.30
C ARG A 157 1.49 -0.44 -14.88
N GLN A 158 0.24 -0.92 -14.87
CA GLN A 158 -0.13 -2.22 -15.44
C GLN A 158 0.18 -2.27 -16.94
N LEU A 159 -0.18 -1.22 -17.70
CA LEU A 159 0.12 -1.14 -19.13
C LEU A 159 1.64 -1.14 -19.41
N VAL A 160 2.43 -0.40 -18.62
CA VAL A 160 3.89 -0.40 -18.72
C VAL A 160 4.48 -1.80 -18.44
N GLN A 161 3.95 -2.53 -17.46
CA GLN A 161 4.35 -3.91 -17.16
C GLN A 161 4.00 -4.85 -18.31
N THR A 162 2.78 -4.77 -18.86
CA THR A 162 2.34 -5.56 -20.01
C THR A 162 3.22 -5.27 -21.22
N ARG A 163 3.54 -4.00 -21.47
CA ARG A 163 4.45 -3.59 -22.55
C ARG A 163 5.82 -4.24 -22.40
N ALA A 164 6.40 -4.21 -21.19
CA ALA A 164 7.69 -4.85 -20.92
C ALA A 164 7.65 -6.37 -21.16
N GLN A 165 6.55 -7.05 -20.81
CA GLN A 165 6.34 -8.46 -21.13
C GLN A 165 6.30 -8.72 -22.65
N GLN A 166 5.66 -7.85 -23.43
CA GLN A 166 5.65 -7.96 -24.89
C GLN A 166 7.05 -7.74 -25.50
N TYR A 167 7.85 -6.80 -25.00
CA TYR A 167 9.23 -6.65 -25.42
C TYR A 167 10.09 -7.90 -25.13
N ASN A 168 9.92 -8.52 -23.97
CA ASN A 168 10.61 -9.75 -23.63
C ASN A 168 10.18 -10.89 -24.57
N ARG A 169 8.88 -11.01 -24.88
CA ARG A 169 8.36 -12.00 -25.84
C ARG A 169 8.90 -11.75 -27.23
N ARG A 170 8.97 -10.48 -27.66
CA ARG A 170 9.52 -10.07 -28.94
C ARG A 170 10.97 -10.56 -29.13
N SER A 171 11.80 -10.47 -28.09
CA SER A 171 13.21 -10.87 -28.15
C SER A 171 13.42 -12.39 -28.35
N SER A 172 12.42 -13.21 -28.04
CA SER A 172 12.44 -14.67 -28.19
C SER A 172 11.58 -15.20 -29.36
N THR A 173 11.01 -14.29 -30.18
CA THR A 173 10.13 -14.65 -31.30
C THR A 173 10.86 -14.53 -32.62
N PHE A 174 10.77 -15.58 -33.48
CA PHE A 174 11.44 -15.65 -34.79
C PHE A 174 10.49 -15.46 -35.97
N SER A 175 9.21 -15.78 -35.83
CA SER A 175 8.21 -15.65 -36.89
C SER A 175 7.93 -14.19 -37.22
N LYS A 176 8.13 -13.75 -38.45
CA LYS A 176 7.83 -12.40 -38.94
C LYS A 176 6.34 -12.01 -38.72
N ALA A 177 5.43 -12.96 -38.89
CA ALA A 177 3.99 -12.73 -38.68
C ALA A 177 3.70 -12.48 -37.18
N ALA A 178 4.27 -13.29 -36.28
CA ALA A 178 4.12 -13.12 -34.86
C ALA A 178 4.78 -11.81 -34.35
N LEU A 179 5.95 -11.45 -34.89
CA LEU A 179 6.61 -10.17 -34.58
C LEU A 179 5.71 -8.96 -34.93
N ARG A 180 5.08 -8.97 -36.12
CA ARG A 180 4.14 -7.91 -36.52
C ARG A 180 2.96 -7.76 -35.52
N SER A 181 2.41 -8.90 -35.06
CA SER A 181 1.32 -8.90 -34.09
C SER A 181 1.77 -8.34 -32.72
N ILE A 182 2.97 -8.73 -32.28
CA ILE A 182 3.55 -8.20 -31.03
C ILE A 182 3.80 -6.69 -31.16
N ASP A 183 4.38 -6.23 -32.26
CA ASP A 183 4.67 -4.82 -32.50
C ASP A 183 3.36 -3.98 -32.56
N ALA A 184 2.30 -4.51 -33.13
CA ALA A 184 0.98 -3.86 -33.12
C ALA A 184 0.43 -3.69 -31.69
N VAL A 185 0.54 -4.71 -30.84
CA VAL A 185 0.14 -4.65 -29.44
C VAL A 185 1.01 -3.64 -28.67
N VAL A 186 2.32 -3.66 -28.85
CA VAL A 186 3.23 -2.68 -28.23
C VAL A 186 2.85 -1.26 -28.62
N GLY A 187 2.62 -0.99 -29.91
CA GLY A 187 2.20 0.33 -30.36
C GLY A 187 0.85 0.78 -29.80
N ALA A 188 -0.09 -0.15 -29.58
CA ALA A 188 -1.34 0.16 -28.90
C ALA A 188 -1.12 0.51 -27.41
N LEU A 189 -0.28 -0.25 -26.72
CA LEU A 189 0.08 0.02 -25.31
C LEU A 189 0.79 1.36 -25.16
N ASP A 190 1.71 1.72 -26.07
CA ASP A 190 2.39 3.02 -26.06
C ASP A 190 1.40 4.18 -26.14
N ARG A 191 0.45 4.13 -27.10
CA ARG A 191 -0.59 5.15 -27.23
C ARG A 191 -1.45 5.28 -25.99
N GLN A 192 -1.81 4.16 -25.34
CA GLN A 192 -2.61 4.19 -24.11
C GLN A 192 -1.81 4.75 -22.92
N VAL A 193 -0.53 4.39 -22.77
CA VAL A 193 0.35 4.96 -21.74
C VAL A 193 0.47 6.48 -21.92
N GLU A 194 0.68 6.98 -23.14
CA GLU A 194 0.73 8.42 -23.42
C GLU A 194 -0.60 9.12 -23.11
N SER A 195 -1.72 8.46 -23.42
CA SER A 195 -3.04 9.00 -23.10
C SER A 195 -3.24 9.14 -21.58
N LEU A 196 -2.87 8.11 -20.81
CA LEU A 196 -2.91 8.15 -19.34
C LEU A 196 -1.95 9.20 -18.77
N ASP A 197 -0.75 9.36 -19.35
CA ASP A 197 0.19 10.41 -18.93
C ASP A 197 -0.38 11.81 -19.10
N ARG A 198 -1.14 12.05 -20.18
CA ARG A 198 -1.85 13.33 -20.37
C ARG A 198 -2.96 13.53 -19.35
N GLN A 199 -3.77 12.49 -19.07
CA GLN A 199 -4.84 12.57 -18.08
C GLN A 199 -4.29 12.80 -16.66
N ILE A 200 -3.25 12.06 -16.24
CA ILE A 200 -2.59 12.25 -14.96
C ILE A 200 -2.07 13.68 -14.83
N ARG A 201 -1.42 14.22 -15.87
CA ARG A 201 -0.90 15.59 -15.86
C ARG A 201 -2.04 16.61 -15.68
N ARG A 202 -3.13 16.48 -16.43
CA ARG A 202 -4.29 17.38 -16.29
C ARG A 202 -4.88 17.36 -14.89
N LEU A 203 -4.98 16.17 -14.29
CA LEU A 203 -5.51 16.03 -12.93
C LEU A 203 -4.58 16.64 -11.88
N LEU A 204 -3.25 16.50 -12.05
CA LEU A 204 -2.27 17.14 -11.18
C LEU A 204 -2.27 18.67 -11.32
N GLU A 205 -2.51 19.21 -12.52
CA GLU A 205 -2.58 20.63 -12.78
C GLU A 205 -3.90 21.29 -12.33
N ALA A 206 -4.99 20.51 -12.29
CA ALA A 206 -6.34 20.99 -11.92
C ALA A 206 -6.58 21.07 -10.40
N ASP A 207 -5.70 20.48 -9.57
CA ASP A 207 -5.81 20.45 -8.12
C ASP A 207 -4.59 21.16 -7.54
N ASP A 208 -4.80 22.24 -6.80
CA ASP A 208 -3.71 23.11 -6.31
C ASP A 208 -2.75 22.38 -5.37
N ASP A 209 -3.27 21.47 -4.52
CA ASP A 209 -2.43 20.65 -3.62
C ASP A 209 -1.53 19.70 -4.42
N PHE A 210 -2.09 19.06 -5.45
CA PHE A 210 -1.31 18.18 -6.33
C PHE A 210 -0.30 18.95 -7.17
N LYS A 211 -0.69 20.09 -7.71
CA LYS A 211 0.19 20.98 -8.50
C LYS A 211 1.37 21.46 -7.68
N HIS A 212 1.11 21.92 -6.45
CA HIS A 212 2.18 22.33 -5.53
C HIS A 212 3.13 21.16 -5.21
N LEU A 213 2.57 20.00 -4.86
CA LEU A 213 3.35 18.81 -4.56
C LEU A 213 4.18 18.34 -5.77
N ASP A 214 3.58 18.30 -6.97
CA ASP A 214 4.29 17.91 -8.20
C ASP A 214 5.43 18.88 -8.50
N GLY A 215 5.22 20.18 -8.32
CA GLY A 215 6.24 21.20 -8.50
C GLY A 215 7.45 20.98 -7.57
N LEU A 216 7.22 20.75 -6.30
CA LEU A 216 8.27 20.44 -5.33
C LEU A 216 9.02 19.16 -5.69
N LEU A 217 8.30 18.09 -5.99
CA LEU A 217 8.88 16.79 -6.31
C LEU A 217 9.70 16.82 -7.60
N ARG A 218 9.20 17.49 -8.64
CA ARG A 218 9.85 17.61 -9.94
C ARG A 218 11.10 18.49 -9.92
N GLY A 219 11.22 19.37 -8.93
CA GLY A 219 12.45 20.12 -8.65
C GLY A 219 13.61 19.25 -8.18
N VAL A 220 13.37 18.03 -7.73
CA VAL A 220 14.41 17.10 -7.28
C VAL A 220 15.06 16.39 -8.47
N PRO A 221 16.37 16.57 -8.75
CA PRO A 221 17.04 15.91 -9.88
C PRO A 221 16.92 14.38 -9.78
N GLY A 222 16.40 13.75 -10.84
CA GLY A 222 16.12 12.32 -10.90
C GLY A 222 14.69 11.93 -10.57
N VAL A 223 13.86 12.86 -10.08
CA VAL A 223 12.43 12.63 -9.88
C VAL A 223 11.67 13.02 -11.15
N GLY A 224 11.15 12.00 -11.83
CA GLY A 224 10.34 12.18 -13.04
C GLY A 224 8.84 12.18 -12.75
N PRO A 225 8.00 12.45 -13.80
CA PRO A 225 6.53 12.50 -13.66
C PRO A 225 5.94 11.24 -13.03
N ALA A 226 6.45 10.07 -13.38
CA ALA A 226 5.96 8.79 -12.86
C ALA A 226 6.12 8.65 -11.34
N LEU A 227 7.28 9.08 -10.78
CA LEU A 227 7.49 9.02 -9.33
C LEU A 227 6.64 10.09 -8.64
N SER A 228 6.61 11.32 -9.16
CA SER A 228 5.80 12.41 -8.60
C SER A 228 4.31 12.01 -8.52
N ALA A 229 3.72 11.58 -9.63
CA ALA A 229 2.33 11.12 -9.65
C ALA A 229 2.08 9.92 -8.70
N THR A 230 3.04 8.99 -8.61
CA THR A 230 2.90 7.83 -7.70
C THR A 230 2.95 8.26 -6.23
N ILE A 231 3.80 9.22 -5.86
CA ILE A 231 3.84 9.78 -4.50
C ILE A 231 2.51 10.49 -4.19
N ALA A 232 2.03 11.35 -5.09
CA ALA A 232 0.77 12.06 -4.93
C ALA A 232 -0.41 11.09 -4.76
N ALA A 233 -0.45 10.01 -5.54
CA ALA A 233 -1.51 9.00 -5.49
C ALA A 233 -1.43 8.06 -4.27
N GLU A 234 -0.23 7.65 -3.88
CA GLU A 234 -0.06 6.53 -2.97
C GLU A 234 0.65 6.86 -1.65
N LEU A 235 1.39 7.98 -1.52
CA LEU A 235 2.23 8.26 -0.33
C LEU A 235 2.00 9.66 0.25
N ARG A 236 0.76 9.98 0.57
CA ARG A 236 0.38 11.28 1.19
C ARG A 236 0.96 11.52 2.59
N GLU A 237 1.41 10.47 3.23
CA GLU A 237 2.04 10.55 4.54
C GLU A 237 3.43 11.20 4.50
N LEU A 238 4.02 11.33 3.30
CA LEU A 238 5.34 11.93 3.12
C LEU A 238 5.31 13.40 3.58
N GLY A 239 6.33 13.80 4.32
CA GLY A 239 6.38 15.10 5.02
C GLY A 239 5.72 15.10 6.41
N ARG A 240 4.88 14.08 6.73
CA ARG A 240 4.16 13.98 8.01
C ARG A 240 4.64 12.81 8.89
N VAL A 241 5.54 12.00 8.38
CA VAL A 241 6.10 10.83 9.07
C VAL A 241 7.61 10.94 9.20
N ASP A 242 8.18 10.23 10.16
CA ASP A 242 9.63 10.14 10.29
C ASP A 242 10.26 9.35 9.13
N ARG A 243 11.59 9.46 9.01
CA ARG A 243 12.35 8.82 7.93
C ARG A 243 12.23 7.29 7.90
N GLN A 244 12.10 6.65 9.08
CA GLN A 244 12.02 5.18 9.16
C GLN A 244 10.67 4.71 8.66
N ARG A 245 9.61 5.39 9.10
CA ARG A 245 8.24 5.11 8.69
C ARG A 245 8.02 5.39 7.20
N ALA A 246 8.57 6.49 6.65
CA ALA A 246 8.54 6.76 5.22
C ALA A 246 9.19 5.63 4.40
N CYS A 247 10.37 5.16 4.82
CA CYS A 247 11.06 4.03 4.19
C CYS A 247 10.31 2.71 4.32
N ALA A 248 9.65 2.45 5.46
CA ALA A 248 8.85 1.25 5.68
C ALA A 248 7.59 1.26 4.78
N LEU A 249 6.88 2.40 4.69
CA LEU A 249 5.73 2.57 3.80
C LEU A 249 6.10 2.35 2.32
N ALA A 250 7.25 2.84 1.89
CA ALA A 250 7.75 2.62 0.53
C ALA A 250 8.35 1.22 0.31
N GLY A 251 8.49 0.40 1.36
CA GLY A 251 9.05 -0.94 1.29
C GLY A 251 10.54 -0.97 0.98
N VAL A 252 11.29 0.07 1.41
CA VAL A 252 12.75 0.18 1.23
C VAL A 252 13.51 0.18 2.58
N ALA A 253 12.80 0.01 3.70
CA ALA A 253 13.43 -0.20 5.00
C ALA A 253 14.08 -1.60 5.04
N PRO A 254 15.35 -1.71 5.49
CA PRO A 254 15.95 -3.02 5.71
C PRO A 254 15.41 -3.61 7.01
N PHE A 255 14.97 -4.83 6.95
CA PHE A 255 14.63 -5.62 8.12
C PHE A 255 15.83 -6.49 8.50
N ASN A 256 16.17 -6.53 9.78
CA ASN A 256 17.13 -7.47 10.33
C ASN A 256 16.46 -8.84 10.40
N ASP A 257 17.27 -9.87 10.19
CA ASP A 257 16.88 -11.27 10.33
C ASP A 257 17.99 -11.96 11.16
N ASP A 258 18.22 -11.38 12.35
CA ASP A 258 19.28 -11.81 13.25
C ASP A 258 18.67 -12.84 14.24
N SER A 259 19.31 -14.00 14.42
CA SER A 259 18.91 -15.01 15.39
C SER A 259 20.15 -15.44 16.21
N GLY A 260 20.13 -15.17 17.51
CA GLY A 260 21.23 -15.51 18.41
C GLY A 260 22.57 -14.94 17.93
N ALA A 261 23.58 -15.80 17.77
CA ALA A 261 24.92 -15.41 17.30
C ALA A 261 25.02 -15.17 15.78
N VAL A 262 23.98 -15.53 15.00
CA VAL A 262 23.99 -15.43 13.54
C VAL A 262 23.40 -14.10 13.09
N LYS A 263 24.21 -13.24 12.48
CA LYS A 263 23.76 -12.03 11.80
C LYS A 263 23.23 -12.36 10.41
N GLY A 264 21.91 -12.34 10.24
CA GLY A 264 21.25 -12.60 8.98
C GLY A 264 21.47 -11.48 7.94
N LYS A 265 21.21 -11.78 6.65
CA LYS A 265 21.26 -10.79 5.58
C LYS A 265 20.07 -9.85 5.70
N ARG A 266 20.34 -8.54 5.79
CA ARG A 266 19.29 -7.52 5.76
C ARG A 266 18.62 -7.49 4.40
N SER A 267 17.30 -7.63 4.37
CA SER A 267 16.50 -7.57 3.16
C SER A 267 15.39 -6.51 3.28
N ILE A 268 14.98 -5.95 2.13
CA ILE A 268 13.80 -5.08 2.06
C ILE A 268 12.57 -5.95 1.81
N ARG A 269 11.49 -5.71 2.57
CA ARG A 269 10.21 -6.42 2.40
C ARG A 269 9.03 -5.52 2.81
N GLY A 270 7.83 -5.92 2.40
CA GLY A 270 6.59 -5.17 2.70
C GLY A 270 6.49 -3.84 1.94
N GLY A 271 5.70 -2.93 2.46
CA GLY A 271 5.43 -1.61 1.90
C GLY A 271 4.69 -1.64 0.54
N ARG A 272 4.60 -0.46 -0.08
CA ARG A 272 3.88 -0.26 -1.35
C ARG A 272 4.78 -0.65 -2.53
N THR A 273 4.59 -1.85 -3.08
CA THR A 273 5.43 -2.40 -4.17
C THR A 273 5.43 -1.50 -5.41
N ALA A 274 4.30 -0.90 -5.76
CA ALA A 274 4.19 0.04 -6.86
C ALA A 274 5.16 1.21 -6.73
N LEU A 275 5.14 1.86 -5.58
CA LEU A 275 6.04 2.97 -5.26
C LEU A 275 7.52 2.52 -5.27
N ARG A 276 7.83 1.35 -4.71
CA ARG A 276 9.19 0.81 -4.72
C ARG A 276 9.74 0.62 -6.13
N CYS A 277 8.92 0.12 -7.07
CA CYS A 277 9.34 -0.06 -8.47
C CYS A 277 9.68 1.27 -9.16
N VAL A 278 8.83 2.29 -8.97
CA VAL A 278 9.05 3.60 -9.60
C VAL A 278 10.22 4.34 -8.92
N LEU A 279 10.34 4.21 -7.60
CA LEU A 279 11.46 4.77 -6.83
C LEU A 279 12.81 4.15 -7.23
N TYR A 280 12.83 2.87 -7.60
CA TYR A 280 14.03 2.22 -8.12
C TYR A 280 14.52 2.90 -9.42
N MET A 281 13.63 3.15 -10.37
CA MET A 281 13.97 3.84 -11.62
C MET A 281 14.41 5.28 -11.38
N ALA A 282 13.72 5.99 -10.47
CA ALA A 282 14.11 7.34 -10.07
C ALA A 282 15.49 7.37 -9.40
N ALA A 283 15.81 6.40 -8.56
CA ALA A 283 17.13 6.29 -7.93
C ALA A 283 18.24 6.05 -8.97
N LEU A 284 18.01 5.22 -10.00
CA LEU A 284 18.94 5.03 -11.11
C LEU A 284 19.19 6.34 -11.89
N SER A 285 18.12 7.11 -12.13
CA SER A 285 18.23 8.43 -12.74
C SER A 285 19.00 9.40 -11.84
N ALA A 286 18.63 9.47 -10.55
CA ALA A 286 19.27 10.33 -9.57
C ALA A 286 20.77 10.03 -9.36
N MET A 287 21.18 8.77 -9.46
CA MET A 287 22.61 8.39 -9.40
C MET A 287 23.43 9.00 -10.54
N ARG A 288 22.80 9.48 -11.61
CA ARG A 288 23.42 10.17 -12.74
C ARG A 288 23.28 11.69 -12.64
N SER A 289 22.06 12.17 -12.38
CA SER A 289 21.70 13.58 -12.45
C SER A 289 21.74 14.35 -11.13
N ASN A 290 21.66 13.66 -9.98
CA ASN A 290 21.57 14.29 -8.67
C ASN A 290 22.93 14.25 -7.96
N PRO A 291 23.59 15.40 -7.70
CA PRO A 291 24.94 15.44 -7.14
C PRO A 291 25.02 14.77 -5.75
N VAL A 292 24.00 14.94 -4.89
CA VAL A 292 23.95 14.33 -3.56
C VAL A 292 23.87 12.80 -3.64
N ILE A 293 23.00 12.29 -4.51
CA ILE A 293 22.80 10.84 -4.68
C ILE A 293 23.98 10.22 -5.42
N ARG A 294 24.56 10.92 -6.40
CA ARG A 294 25.75 10.47 -7.12
C ARG A 294 26.95 10.30 -6.19
N ALA A 295 27.26 11.32 -5.37
CA ALA A 295 28.35 11.26 -4.38
C ALA A 295 28.13 10.14 -3.36
N PHE A 296 26.88 9.98 -2.87
CA PHE A 296 26.51 8.90 -1.97
C PHE A 296 26.70 7.52 -2.60
N ALA A 297 26.27 7.33 -3.85
CA ALA A 297 26.44 6.08 -4.59
C ALA A 297 27.91 5.75 -4.84
N ALA A 298 28.74 6.73 -5.22
CA ALA A 298 30.17 6.56 -5.43
C ALA A 298 30.88 6.09 -4.16
N ARG A 299 30.58 6.70 -3.01
CA ARG A 299 31.13 6.30 -1.72
C ARG A 299 30.77 4.85 -1.37
N LEU A 300 29.55 4.41 -1.60
CA LEU A 300 29.12 3.04 -1.32
C LEU A 300 29.79 2.02 -2.25
N LYS A 301 29.97 2.38 -3.53
CA LYS A 301 30.68 1.54 -4.51
C LYS A 301 32.16 1.40 -4.14
N ALA A 302 32.83 2.49 -3.78
CA ALA A 302 34.19 2.47 -3.28
C ALA A 302 34.37 1.60 -2.03
N GLY A 303 33.34 1.54 -1.16
CA GLY A 303 33.28 0.63 -0.01
C GLY A 303 32.89 -0.81 -0.35
N GLY A 304 32.93 -1.24 -1.63
CA GLY A 304 32.71 -2.63 -2.06
C GLY A 304 31.24 -3.12 -1.99
N LYS A 305 30.25 -2.22 -1.88
CA LYS A 305 28.85 -2.63 -1.79
C LYS A 305 28.32 -3.10 -3.15
N ALA A 306 27.61 -4.23 -3.16
CA ALA A 306 26.97 -4.77 -4.36
C ALA A 306 26.00 -3.78 -5.00
N GLY A 307 25.89 -3.76 -6.35
CA GLY A 307 25.11 -2.79 -7.09
C GLY A 307 23.64 -2.66 -6.65
N LYS A 308 22.94 -3.77 -6.42
CA LYS A 308 21.56 -3.75 -5.90
C LYS A 308 21.45 -3.10 -4.51
N VAL A 309 22.45 -3.31 -3.64
CA VAL A 309 22.50 -2.69 -2.31
C VAL A 309 22.71 -1.18 -2.44
N VAL A 310 23.60 -0.74 -3.35
CA VAL A 310 23.83 0.68 -3.62
C VAL A 310 22.54 1.35 -4.10
N VAL A 311 21.84 0.78 -5.09
CA VAL A 311 20.57 1.33 -5.59
C VAL A 311 19.53 1.42 -4.48
N THR A 312 19.37 0.37 -3.68
CA THR A 312 18.41 0.38 -2.56
C THR A 312 18.76 1.45 -1.51
N ALA A 313 20.04 1.64 -1.22
CA ALA A 313 20.50 2.71 -0.33
C ALA A 313 20.21 4.10 -0.91
N CYS A 314 20.40 4.29 -2.23
CA CYS A 314 20.04 5.51 -2.95
C CYS A 314 18.54 5.78 -2.93
N MET A 315 17.70 4.77 -3.12
CA MET A 315 16.23 4.87 -2.98
C MET A 315 15.85 5.43 -1.59
N ARG A 316 16.43 4.86 -0.53
CA ARG A 316 16.20 5.32 0.84
C ARG A 316 16.68 6.76 1.06
N LYS A 317 17.88 7.10 0.59
CA LYS A 317 18.44 8.44 0.72
C LYS A 317 17.58 9.46 -0.01
N LEU A 318 17.20 9.17 -1.26
CA LEU A 318 16.32 10.03 -2.07
C LEU A 318 14.97 10.26 -1.37
N LEU A 319 14.30 9.19 -0.92
CA LEU A 319 13.03 9.28 -0.23
C LEU A 319 13.14 10.05 1.09
N THR A 320 14.21 9.86 1.85
CA THR A 320 14.47 10.61 3.10
C THR A 320 14.65 12.10 2.86
N LEU A 321 15.35 12.48 1.79
CA LEU A 321 15.54 13.88 1.41
C LEU A 321 14.23 14.52 0.96
N ILE A 322 13.44 13.82 0.13
CA ILE A 322 12.11 14.27 -0.27
C ILE A 322 11.19 14.42 0.96
N ASN A 323 11.21 13.48 1.89
CA ASN A 323 10.41 13.55 3.11
C ASN A 323 10.79 14.76 3.97
N ALA A 324 12.07 15.06 4.12
CA ALA A 324 12.53 16.24 4.86
C ALA A 324 12.12 17.53 4.14
N MET A 325 12.33 17.60 2.82
CA MET A 325 11.92 18.73 1.98
C MET A 325 10.44 19.07 2.14
N LEU A 326 9.56 18.06 2.05
CA LEU A 326 8.11 18.23 2.20
C LEU A 326 7.71 18.59 3.63
N ARG A 327 8.38 18.03 4.63
CA ARG A 327 8.11 18.33 6.05
C ARG A 327 8.44 19.79 6.37
N ASP A 328 9.55 20.28 5.85
CA ASP A 328 10.09 21.61 6.17
C ASP A 328 9.58 22.67 5.19
N GLY A 329 8.75 22.31 4.20
CA GLY A 329 8.21 23.23 3.18
C GLY A 329 9.27 23.83 2.27
N LEU A 330 10.40 23.13 2.07
CA LEU A 330 11.57 23.62 1.32
C LEU A 330 11.57 23.11 -0.11
N THR A 331 12.17 23.87 -1.03
CA THR A 331 12.56 23.37 -2.35
C THR A 331 13.85 22.56 -2.26
N TRP A 332 14.18 21.82 -3.34
CA TRP A 332 15.41 21.03 -3.38
C TRP A 332 16.67 21.87 -3.11
N ASP A 333 16.77 23.03 -3.75
CA ASP A 333 17.95 23.92 -3.63
C ASP A 333 18.09 24.59 -2.26
N GLN A 334 17.02 24.62 -1.48
CA GLN A 334 17.00 25.16 -0.12
C GLN A 334 17.47 24.15 0.93
N LEU A 335 17.60 22.86 0.60
CA LEU A 335 18.10 21.85 1.54
C LEU A 335 19.57 22.12 1.91
N ASP A 336 19.91 22.11 3.19
CA ASP A 336 21.26 22.35 3.70
C ASP A 336 22.33 21.43 3.10
N ILE A 337 21.98 20.16 2.84
CA ILE A 337 22.90 19.20 2.22
C ILE A 337 23.24 19.59 0.77
N VAL A 338 22.31 20.22 0.06
CA VAL A 338 22.51 20.70 -1.32
C VAL A 338 23.36 21.96 -1.29
N LYS A 339 23.06 22.91 -0.39
CA LYS A 339 23.85 24.13 -0.19
C LYS A 339 25.29 23.82 0.15
N LYS A 340 25.54 22.88 1.07
CA LYS A 340 26.92 22.46 1.45
C LYS A 340 27.69 21.83 0.30
N LEU A 341 27.05 21.16 -0.64
CA LEU A 341 27.73 20.64 -1.84
C LEU A 341 28.03 21.74 -2.86
N ALA A 342 27.18 22.74 -2.98
CA ALA A 342 27.40 23.89 -3.87
C ALA A 342 28.53 24.82 -3.39
N THR A 343 28.78 24.88 -2.06
CA THR A 343 29.88 25.72 -1.48
C THR A 343 31.21 25.00 -1.42
N ASN A 344 31.28 23.68 -1.56
CA ASN A 344 32.49 22.86 -1.48
C ASN A 344 32.94 22.30 -2.85
N GLY A 345 32.38 22.73 -3.95
CA GLY A 345 32.75 22.40 -5.33
C GLY A 345 33.10 23.62 -6.12
#